data_cccb6e91b5dbb9e30aeda2b9f7033770
#
_entry.id   cccb6e91b5dbb9e30aeda2b9f7033770
#
_cell.length_a   1.000
_cell.length_b   1.000
_cell.length_c   1.000
_cell.angle_alpha   90.00
_cell.angle_beta   90.00
_cell.angle_gamma   90.00
#
_symmetry.space_group_name_H-M   'P 1'
#
loop_
_entity.id
_entity.type
_entity.pdbx_description
1 polymer ?
#
loop_
_entity_poly.entity_id
_entity_poly.type
_entity_poly.pdbx_seq_one_letter_code
_entity_poly.pdbx_strand_id
1 'polypeptide(L)'
;MTITTERAAAVAKGPRDLVTLEQFQVMVDDVVAFDKVTRPYAEAGVEQFLVFLKAWGDTMAEVGGDPRAWVKFAPSPAVDKVWHRSMMRTRTFAEVCDRVAGRYMHHLPIMDEDIRSGQASERGLAAMRATGYRVDLEWWMDGESCCPENCAQPPHTA
;
A
#
# COMPACT_ATOMS: atom_id res chain seq x y z
N MET A 1 -2.25 38.96 26.77
CA MET A 1 -2.71 38.64 25.42
C MET A 1 -1.90 37.47 24.90
N THR A 2 -2.48 36.28 24.95
CA THR A 2 -1.83 35.04 24.50
C THR A 2 -2.25 34.79 23.07
N ILE A 3 -1.35 34.98 22.12
CA ILE A 3 -1.60 34.70 20.71
C ILE A 3 -1.42 33.19 20.54
N THR A 4 -2.53 32.46 20.49
CA THR A 4 -2.55 31.06 20.10
C THR A 4 -2.37 31.04 18.57
N THR A 5 -1.16 30.72 18.12
CA THR A 5 -0.89 30.46 16.70
C THR A 5 -1.51 29.10 16.35
N GLU A 6 -2.71 29.10 15.80
CA GLU A 6 -3.27 27.93 15.14
C GLU A 6 -2.34 27.56 13.97
N ARG A 7 -1.61 26.47 14.16
CA ARG A 7 -0.81 25.86 13.11
C ARG A 7 -1.79 25.26 12.10
N ALA A 8 -2.03 25.93 10.99
CA ALA A 8 -2.83 25.40 9.90
C ALA A 8 -2.31 24.00 9.55
N ALA A 9 -3.17 22.99 9.68
CA ALA A 9 -2.86 21.64 9.29
C ALA A 9 -2.50 21.64 7.79
N ALA A 10 -1.29 21.25 7.46
CA ALA A 10 -0.86 21.16 6.07
C ALA A 10 -1.80 20.20 5.33
N VAL A 11 -2.38 20.65 4.22
CA VAL A 11 -3.24 19.82 3.37
C VAL A 11 -2.40 18.65 2.85
N ALA A 12 -2.82 17.43 3.12
CA ALA A 12 -2.12 16.23 2.67
C ALA A 12 -2.10 16.17 1.12
N LYS A 13 -0.99 15.73 0.55
CA LYS A 13 -0.83 15.57 -0.90
C LYS A 13 -1.77 14.49 -1.43
N GLY A 14 -2.28 14.67 -2.66
CA GLY A 14 -3.09 13.67 -3.33
C GLY A 14 -2.23 12.50 -3.82
N PRO A 15 -2.55 11.24 -3.47
CA PRO A 15 -1.76 10.08 -3.90
C PRO A 15 -1.69 9.89 -5.42
N ARG A 16 -2.66 10.41 -6.18
CA ARG A 16 -2.70 10.33 -7.65
C ARG A 16 -1.51 11.03 -8.31
N ASP A 17 -0.93 12.03 -7.63
CA ASP A 17 0.24 12.78 -8.14
C ASP A 17 1.52 11.91 -8.18
N LEU A 18 1.50 10.73 -7.55
CA LEU A 18 2.63 9.79 -7.55
C LEU A 18 2.85 9.10 -8.91
N VAL A 19 1.82 9.03 -9.75
CA VAL A 19 1.84 8.32 -11.03
C VAL A 19 1.26 9.18 -12.16
N THR A 20 1.39 8.74 -13.41
CA THR A 20 0.69 9.39 -14.52
C THR A 20 -0.80 9.07 -14.48
N LEU A 21 -1.61 9.93 -15.12
CA LEU A 21 -3.05 9.68 -15.24
C LEU A 21 -3.33 8.34 -15.92
N GLU A 22 -2.57 7.99 -16.96
CA GLU A 22 -2.71 6.72 -17.67
C GLU A 22 -2.40 5.52 -16.76
N GLN A 23 -1.30 5.57 -16.01
CA GLN A 23 -0.95 4.52 -15.04
C GLN A 23 -2.04 4.36 -13.98
N PHE A 24 -2.55 5.47 -13.44
CA PHE A 24 -3.64 5.44 -12.46
C PHE A 24 -4.91 4.80 -13.03
N GLN A 25 -5.33 5.23 -14.22
CA GLN A 25 -6.54 4.72 -14.86
C GLN A 25 -6.45 3.22 -15.16
N VAL A 26 -5.31 2.75 -15.69
CA VAL A 26 -5.09 1.33 -15.98
C VAL A 26 -5.18 0.49 -14.71
N MET A 27 -4.60 0.94 -13.60
CA MET A 27 -4.68 0.24 -12.32
C MET A 27 -6.12 0.18 -11.79
N VAL A 28 -6.86 1.29 -11.87
CA VAL A 28 -8.27 1.37 -11.47
C VAL A 28 -9.14 0.47 -12.33
N ASP A 29 -8.95 0.49 -13.67
CA ASP A 29 -9.72 -0.34 -14.60
C ASP A 29 -9.55 -1.83 -14.32
N ASP A 30 -8.33 -2.26 -13.98
CA ASP A 30 -8.08 -3.66 -13.62
C ASP A 30 -8.78 -4.04 -12.30
N VAL A 31 -8.73 -3.20 -11.27
CA VAL A 31 -9.44 -3.47 -10.02
C VAL A 31 -10.95 -3.55 -10.26
N VAL A 32 -11.52 -2.62 -11.02
CA VAL A 32 -12.96 -2.64 -11.39
C VAL A 32 -13.31 -3.93 -12.12
N ALA A 33 -12.53 -4.29 -13.13
CA ALA A 33 -12.84 -5.42 -14.00
C ALA A 33 -12.72 -6.78 -13.29
N PHE A 34 -11.66 -6.97 -12.49
CA PHE A 34 -11.36 -8.25 -11.86
C PHE A 34 -12.06 -8.44 -10.53
N ASP A 35 -12.19 -7.38 -9.72
CA ASP A 35 -12.81 -7.48 -8.40
C ASP A 35 -14.30 -7.11 -8.41
N LYS A 36 -14.82 -6.64 -9.56
CA LYS A 36 -16.24 -6.26 -9.77
C LYS A 36 -16.74 -5.24 -8.74
N VAL A 37 -15.88 -4.30 -8.40
CA VAL A 37 -16.17 -3.21 -7.47
C VAL A 37 -16.53 -1.92 -8.23
N THR A 38 -17.05 -0.93 -7.52
CA THR A 38 -17.34 0.38 -8.11
C THR A 38 -16.03 1.14 -8.39
N ARG A 39 -16.04 2.00 -9.42
CA ARG A 39 -14.87 2.83 -9.74
C ARG A 39 -14.41 3.70 -8.57
N PRO A 40 -15.26 4.41 -7.82
CA PRO A 40 -14.82 5.18 -6.66
C PRO A 40 -14.10 4.34 -5.60
N TYR A 41 -14.57 3.11 -5.36
CA TYR A 41 -13.89 2.17 -4.46
C TYR A 41 -12.51 1.77 -5.00
N ALA A 42 -12.42 1.42 -6.28
CA ALA A 42 -11.16 1.07 -6.93
C ALA A 42 -10.15 2.23 -6.91
N GLU A 43 -10.62 3.46 -7.16
CA GLU A 43 -9.78 4.66 -7.10
C GLU A 43 -9.20 4.88 -5.70
N ALA A 44 -10.03 4.78 -4.66
CA ALA A 44 -9.57 4.89 -3.29
C ALA A 44 -8.55 3.79 -2.94
N GLY A 45 -8.79 2.56 -3.35
CA GLY A 45 -7.86 1.45 -3.14
C GLY A 45 -6.51 1.65 -3.82
N VAL A 46 -6.51 2.09 -5.08
CA VAL A 46 -5.28 2.41 -5.82
C VAL A 46 -4.53 3.55 -5.16
N GLU A 47 -5.21 4.60 -4.70
CA GLU A 47 -4.58 5.69 -3.95
C GLU A 47 -3.86 5.16 -2.69
N GLN A 48 -4.51 4.28 -1.91
CA GLN A 48 -3.91 3.73 -0.70
C GLN A 48 -2.75 2.78 -1.00
N PHE A 49 -2.84 2.00 -2.07
CA PHE A 49 -1.72 1.20 -2.54
C PHE A 49 -0.51 2.06 -2.93
N LEU A 50 -0.72 3.17 -3.63
CA LEU A 50 0.36 4.09 -4.02
C LEU A 50 1.06 4.73 -2.80
N VAL A 51 0.31 5.09 -1.76
CA VAL A 51 0.90 5.58 -0.50
C VAL A 51 1.71 4.48 0.19
N PHE A 52 1.21 3.25 0.20
CA PHE A 52 1.94 2.10 0.74
C PHE A 52 3.26 1.86 -0.02
N LEU A 53 3.21 1.85 -1.35
CA LEU A 53 4.40 1.70 -2.20
C LEU A 53 5.42 2.82 -1.96
N LYS A 54 4.94 4.08 -1.80
CA LYS A 54 5.80 5.22 -1.48
C LYS A 54 6.47 5.05 -0.11
N ALA A 55 5.72 4.70 0.93
CA ALA A 55 6.24 4.45 2.26
C ALA A 55 7.29 3.34 2.28
N TRP A 56 7.03 2.25 1.53
CA TRP A 56 7.99 1.18 1.36
C TRP A 56 9.28 1.67 0.69
N GLY A 57 9.17 2.44 -0.39
CA GLY A 57 10.34 3.00 -1.09
C GLY A 57 11.17 3.91 -0.19
N ASP A 58 10.52 4.79 0.56
CA ASP A 58 11.19 5.73 1.47
C ASP A 58 11.95 4.99 2.58
N THR A 59 11.29 4.05 3.26
CA THR A 59 11.92 3.27 4.33
C THR A 59 13.01 2.32 3.82
N MET A 60 12.89 1.80 2.60
CA MET A 60 13.96 1.05 1.96
C MET A 60 15.17 1.93 1.64
N ALA A 61 14.95 3.18 1.24
CA ALA A 61 16.03 4.13 0.97
C ALA A 61 16.80 4.49 2.24
N GLU A 62 16.13 4.61 3.40
CA GLU A 62 16.75 4.86 4.70
C GLU A 62 17.78 3.80 5.11
N VAL A 63 17.56 2.54 4.70
CA VAL A 63 18.47 1.42 4.96
C VAL A 63 19.40 1.12 3.76
N GLY A 64 19.59 2.09 2.87
CA GLY A 64 20.45 1.92 1.69
C GLY A 64 19.98 0.85 0.71
N GLY A 65 18.70 0.45 0.80
CA GLY A 65 18.12 -0.60 -0.02
C GLY A 65 18.45 -2.03 0.40
N ASP A 66 19.00 -2.23 1.59
CA ASP A 66 19.25 -3.57 2.13
C ASP A 66 17.96 -4.18 2.71
N PRO A 67 17.38 -5.22 2.08
CA PRO A 67 16.16 -5.85 2.59
C PRO A 67 16.32 -6.53 3.96
N ARG A 68 17.56 -6.81 4.38
CA ARG A 68 17.84 -7.43 5.68
C ARG A 68 17.78 -6.43 6.81
N ALA A 69 18.12 -5.17 6.53
CA ALA A 69 18.06 -4.06 7.48
C ALA A 69 16.68 -3.40 7.54
N TRP A 70 15.82 -3.66 6.53
CA TRP A 70 14.50 -3.06 6.48
C TRP A 70 13.54 -3.66 7.51
N VAL A 71 12.90 -2.80 8.30
CA VAL A 71 11.87 -3.20 9.25
C VAL A 71 10.56 -3.42 8.50
N LYS A 72 10.15 -4.67 8.40
CA LYS A 72 9.00 -5.11 7.60
C LYS A 72 7.69 -4.51 8.09
N PHE A 73 6.84 -4.13 7.15
CA PHE A 73 5.44 -3.83 7.38
C PHE A 73 4.58 -4.42 6.25
N ALA A 74 3.30 -4.59 6.51
CA ALA A 74 2.37 -5.26 5.61
C ALA A 74 1.23 -4.34 5.20
N PRO A 75 0.66 -4.53 3.99
CA PRO A 75 -0.58 -3.86 3.61
C PRO A 75 -1.77 -4.45 4.38
N SER A 76 -2.89 -3.72 4.39
CA SER A 76 -4.18 -4.30 4.78
C SER A 76 -4.65 -5.31 3.72
N PRO A 77 -5.58 -6.23 4.05
CA PRO A 77 -6.13 -7.17 3.07
C PRO A 77 -6.74 -6.49 1.85
N ALA A 78 -7.38 -5.33 2.04
CA ALA A 78 -7.99 -4.58 0.96
C ALA A 78 -6.93 -3.99 0.01
N VAL A 79 -5.85 -3.44 0.54
CA VAL A 79 -4.74 -2.88 -0.24
C VAL A 79 -3.90 -3.99 -0.89
N ASP A 80 -3.74 -5.12 -0.22
CA ASP A 80 -3.05 -6.29 -0.78
C ASP A 80 -3.73 -6.81 -2.06
N LYS A 81 -5.06 -6.83 -2.10
CA LYS A 81 -5.81 -7.17 -3.32
C LYS A 81 -5.47 -6.22 -4.48
N VAL A 82 -5.42 -4.92 -4.22
CA VAL A 82 -5.05 -3.94 -5.25
C VAL A 82 -3.62 -4.14 -5.72
N TRP A 83 -2.70 -4.44 -4.80
CA TRP A 83 -1.33 -4.78 -5.14
C TRP A 83 -1.26 -6.00 -6.07
N HIS A 84 -1.97 -7.08 -5.72
CA HIS A 84 -2.05 -8.28 -6.57
C HIS A 84 -2.57 -7.96 -7.99
N ARG A 85 -3.61 -7.12 -8.11
CA ARG A 85 -4.10 -6.69 -9.44
C ARG A 85 -3.05 -5.91 -10.22
N SER A 86 -2.37 -4.99 -9.55
CA SER A 86 -1.32 -4.18 -10.18
C SER A 86 -0.16 -5.02 -10.71
N MET A 87 0.23 -6.08 -10.00
CA MET A 87 1.29 -7.00 -10.43
C MET A 87 0.95 -7.81 -11.69
N MET A 88 -0.32 -7.97 -12.01
CA MET A 88 -0.73 -8.68 -13.24
C MET A 88 -0.26 -7.95 -14.51
N ARG A 89 -0.09 -6.64 -14.46
CA ARG A 89 0.52 -5.84 -15.53
C ARG A 89 1.99 -5.57 -15.21
N THR A 90 2.80 -6.57 -15.33
CA THR A 90 4.20 -6.56 -14.88
C THR A 90 5.03 -5.37 -15.37
N ARG A 91 4.85 -4.93 -16.63
CA ARG A 91 5.54 -3.76 -17.19
C ARG A 91 5.08 -2.47 -16.52
N THR A 92 3.78 -2.21 -16.52
CA THR A 92 3.21 -1.01 -15.88
C THR A 92 3.55 -0.98 -14.40
N PHE A 93 3.47 -2.12 -13.73
CA PHE A 93 3.83 -2.25 -12.32
C PHE A 93 5.30 -1.90 -12.07
N ALA A 94 6.22 -2.38 -12.92
CA ALA A 94 7.65 -2.05 -12.82
C ALA A 94 7.89 -0.54 -12.99
N GLU A 95 7.23 0.10 -13.96
CA GLU A 95 7.31 1.54 -14.20
C GLU A 95 6.77 2.35 -13.01
N VAL A 96 5.64 1.91 -12.43
CA VAL A 96 5.05 2.52 -11.22
C VAL A 96 5.99 2.36 -10.03
N CYS A 97 6.57 1.18 -9.81
CA CYS A 97 7.54 0.94 -8.74
C CYS A 97 8.77 1.84 -8.88
N ASP A 98 9.33 1.95 -10.08
CA ASP A 98 10.49 2.80 -10.34
C ASP A 98 10.18 4.27 -10.06
N ARG A 99 9.04 4.75 -10.53
CA ARG A 99 8.59 6.13 -10.34
C ARG A 99 8.32 6.49 -8.88
N VAL A 100 7.63 5.61 -8.15
CA VAL A 100 7.10 5.89 -6.80
C VAL A 100 8.10 5.53 -5.71
N ALA A 101 8.79 4.41 -5.85
CA ALA A 101 9.67 3.82 -4.84
C ALA A 101 11.15 3.81 -5.25
N GLY A 102 11.48 4.13 -6.51
CA GLY A 102 12.85 4.08 -7.05
C GLY A 102 13.40 2.66 -7.21
N ARG A 103 12.57 1.64 -7.02
CA ARG A 103 12.93 0.22 -7.16
C ARG A 103 11.71 -0.67 -7.26
N TYR A 104 11.89 -1.84 -7.84
CA TYR A 104 10.82 -2.83 -7.93
C TYR A 104 10.48 -3.43 -6.55
N MET A 105 9.20 -3.42 -6.18
CA MET A 105 8.70 -4.04 -4.97
C MET A 105 8.26 -5.48 -5.25
N HIS A 106 9.03 -6.44 -4.72
CA HIS A 106 8.68 -7.86 -4.81
C HIS A 106 7.62 -8.21 -3.75
N HIS A 107 6.57 -8.88 -4.18
CA HIS A 107 5.59 -9.45 -3.27
C HIS A 107 6.12 -10.78 -2.72
N LEU A 108 6.42 -10.80 -1.43
CA LEU A 108 6.84 -12.01 -0.73
C LEU A 108 5.76 -12.33 0.31
N PRO A 109 5.23 -13.57 0.32
CA PRO A 109 4.32 -13.99 1.38
C PRO A 109 5.09 -13.96 2.70
N ILE A 110 4.70 -13.08 3.60
CA ILE A 110 5.32 -12.96 4.91
C ILE A 110 4.45 -13.73 5.89
N MET A 111 5.02 -14.76 6.50
CA MET A 111 4.34 -15.62 7.47
C MET A 111 4.80 -15.32 8.92
N ASP A 112 5.37 -14.15 9.13
CA ASP A 112 5.97 -13.76 10.40
C ASP A 112 4.90 -13.44 11.46
N GLU A 113 5.24 -13.68 12.73
CA GLU A 113 4.37 -13.38 13.89
C GLU A 113 3.99 -11.89 13.96
N ASP A 114 4.87 -11.01 13.52
CA ASP A 114 4.61 -9.56 13.44
C ASP A 114 3.37 -9.20 12.62
N ILE A 115 3.05 -9.99 11.60
CA ILE A 115 1.84 -9.79 10.79
C ILE A 115 0.61 -10.25 11.55
N ARG A 116 0.68 -11.41 12.21
CA ARG A 116 -0.42 -11.96 13.00
C ARG A 116 -0.76 -11.09 14.20
N SER A 117 0.24 -10.48 14.83
CA SER A 117 0.04 -9.58 15.98
C SER A 117 -0.49 -8.18 15.61
N GLY A 118 -0.55 -7.84 14.32
CA GLY A 118 -0.91 -6.50 13.83
C GLY A 118 0.20 -5.46 13.91
N GLN A 119 1.35 -5.77 14.50
CA GLN A 119 2.47 -4.82 14.65
C GLN A 119 3.02 -4.36 13.31
N ALA A 120 3.07 -5.24 12.30
CA ALA A 120 3.49 -4.88 10.96
C ALA A 120 2.55 -3.85 10.31
N SER A 121 1.24 -3.95 10.55
CA SER A 121 0.24 -3.00 10.05
C SER A 121 0.36 -1.64 10.72
N GLU A 122 0.59 -1.60 12.04
CA GLU A 122 0.82 -0.35 12.78
C GLU A 122 2.06 0.40 12.29
N ARG A 123 3.17 -0.33 12.08
CA ARG A 123 4.40 0.24 11.51
C ARG A 123 4.16 0.78 10.10
N GLY A 124 3.43 0.05 9.27
CA GLY A 124 3.04 0.47 7.93
C GLY A 124 2.23 1.76 7.94
N LEU A 125 1.24 1.87 8.83
CA LEU A 125 0.44 3.07 8.97
C LEU A 125 1.28 4.28 9.40
N ALA A 126 2.22 4.10 10.33
CA ALA A 126 3.15 5.14 10.75
C ALA A 126 4.05 5.59 9.58
N ALA A 127 4.62 4.65 8.81
CA ALA A 127 5.44 4.95 7.64
C ALA A 127 4.65 5.70 6.56
N MET A 128 3.40 5.29 6.28
CA MET A 128 2.55 5.97 5.31
C MET A 128 2.22 7.41 5.71
N ARG A 129 1.91 7.64 6.99
CA ARG A 129 1.69 9.01 7.50
C ARG A 129 2.92 9.89 7.33
N ALA A 130 4.11 9.32 7.47
CA ALA A 130 5.37 10.03 7.29
C ALA A 130 5.60 10.50 5.85
N THR A 131 4.98 9.88 4.85
CA THR A 131 5.09 10.29 3.43
C THR A 131 4.47 11.66 3.14
N GLY A 132 3.54 12.13 3.98
CA GLY A 132 2.77 13.37 3.77
C GLY A 132 1.64 13.25 2.75
N TYR A 133 1.38 12.06 2.21
CA TYR A 133 0.22 11.79 1.37
C TYR A 133 -1.00 11.43 2.20
N ARG A 134 -2.19 11.60 1.59
CA ARG A 134 -3.47 11.28 2.26
C ARG A 134 -3.59 9.78 2.53
N VAL A 135 -3.74 9.43 3.81
CA VAL A 135 -4.02 8.07 4.28
C VAL A 135 -5.48 8.00 4.70
N ASP A 136 -6.24 7.13 4.08
CA ASP A 136 -7.62 6.84 4.43
C ASP A 136 -7.66 5.64 5.39
N LEU A 137 -7.97 5.92 6.65
CA LEU A 137 -7.90 4.92 7.72
C LEU A 137 -8.88 3.77 7.53
N GLU A 138 -10.00 3.97 6.84
CA GLU A 138 -10.98 2.90 6.57
C GLU A 138 -10.36 1.74 5.81
N TRP A 139 -9.34 2.00 5.00
CA TRP A 139 -8.59 0.99 4.26
C TRP A 139 -7.58 0.21 5.12
N TRP A 140 -7.28 0.68 6.33
CA TRP A 140 -6.18 0.17 7.16
C TRP A 140 -6.62 -0.35 8.53
N MET A 141 -7.86 -0.11 8.94
CA MET A 141 -8.36 -0.44 10.27
C MET A 141 -9.08 -1.79 10.35
N ASP A 142 -9.38 -2.44 9.25
CA ASP A 142 -9.92 -3.79 9.28
C ASP A 142 -8.82 -4.75 9.78
N GLY A 143 -8.92 -5.10 11.07
CA GLY A 143 -7.93 -5.89 11.80
C GLY A 143 -7.85 -7.37 11.37
N GLU A 144 -8.31 -7.70 10.18
CA GLU A 144 -8.05 -9.00 9.58
C GLU A 144 -6.66 -8.98 8.94
N SER A 145 -5.82 -9.92 9.33
CA SER A 145 -4.49 -10.11 8.75
C SER A 145 -4.59 -10.24 7.22
N CYS A 146 -3.59 -9.76 6.49
CA CYS A 146 -3.55 -9.84 5.03
C CYS A 146 -3.51 -11.26 4.46
N CYS A 147 -3.44 -12.27 5.32
CA CYS A 147 -3.66 -13.67 5.00
C CYS A 147 -4.87 -14.16 5.79
N PRO A 148 -6.10 -14.13 5.25
CA PRO A 148 -7.19 -14.89 5.84
C PRO A 148 -6.76 -16.38 5.94
N GLU A 149 -7.18 -17.05 6.99
CA GLU A 149 -6.82 -18.47 7.27
C GLU A 149 -6.97 -19.41 6.05
N ASN A 150 -7.74 -18.98 5.05
CA ASN A 150 -7.96 -19.71 3.81
C ASN A 150 -6.82 -19.61 2.77
N CYS A 151 -5.85 -18.70 2.92
CA CYS A 151 -4.69 -18.66 2.02
C CYS A 151 -3.68 -19.78 2.32
N ALA A 152 -3.75 -20.39 3.49
CA ALA A 152 -2.86 -21.46 3.93
C ALA A 152 -3.48 -22.87 3.83
N GLN A 153 -4.67 -23.02 3.25
CA GLN A 153 -5.24 -24.36 3.03
C GLN A 153 -4.52 -25.02 1.85
N PRO A 154 -3.89 -26.18 2.07
CA PRO A 154 -3.38 -26.97 0.96
C PRO A 154 -4.55 -27.35 0.04
N PRO A 155 -4.31 -27.53 -1.27
CA PRO A 155 -5.36 -27.94 -2.19
C PRO A 155 -6.02 -29.21 -1.65
N HIS A 156 -7.35 -29.16 -1.52
CA HIS A 156 -8.11 -30.33 -1.16
C HIS A 156 -7.79 -31.44 -2.16
N THR A 157 -7.08 -32.47 -1.70
CA THR A 157 -6.95 -33.73 -2.44
C THR A 157 -8.34 -34.36 -2.48
N ALA A 158 -8.96 -34.31 -3.66
CA ALA A 158 -10.13 -35.09 -3.96
C ALA A 158 -9.77 -36.57 -4.14
#